data_a17c700eb195e74e402496e9d93410a1
#
_entry.id   a17c700eb195e74e402496e9d93410a1
#
_cell.length_a   1.000
_cell.length_b   1.000
_cell.length_c   1.000
_cell.angle_alpha   90.00
_cell.angle_beta   90.00
_cell.angle_gamma   90.00
#
_symmetry.space_group_name_H-M   'P 1'
#
loop_
_entity.id
_entity.type
_entity.pdbx_description
1 polymer ?
#
loop_
_entity_poly.entity_id
_entity_poly.type
_entity_poly.pdbx_seq_one_letter_code
_entity_poly.pdbx_strand_id
1 'polypeptide(L)'
;MSRRQAKLAARAAEREALQKDPRPYEGLAAEAELVALQEFVPSATAQVTVKETPVQLVTVLPGAVAAMVREGGERLVALQVAAHSQNPGRDLAHALNWVLGAKEGEQLQSTAADGQQPALKDIFPADAALDVTSYDDFSWWFPEDAQIPPQIQQAMAAANDAVIPSVEVKSDAPGAVWWVNPGGGKAHIRWVRTEDNESQMLSALARIAARGELNLGEGTKFAGAFRTHGVVVPVWDLDPAVEPASYADALVALNKAIEAEYANDAQLSADERKQLDNIKSRQVTI
;
A
#
# COMPACT_ATOMS: atom_id res chain seq x y z
N MET A 1 -20.50 -30.87 19.69
CA MET A 1 -19.09 -30.61 20.10
C MET A 1 -19.01 -30.59 21.63
N SER A 2 -17.99 -31.24 22.23
CA SER A 2 -17.79 -31.11 23.67
C SER A 2 -17.23 -29.72 24.01
N ARG A 3 -17.49 -29.22 25.24
CA ARG A 3 -16.92 -27.95 25.74
C ARG A 3 -15.40 -27.86 25.55
N ARG A 4 -14.70 -28.97 25.64
CA ARG A 4 -13.23 -29.08 25.46
C ARG A 4 -12.85 -28.89 23.98
N GLN A 5 -13.62 -29.46 23.06
CA GLN A 5 -13.38 -29.30 21.61
C GLN A 5 -13.68 -27.86 21.15
N ALA A 6 -14.73 -27.22 21.68
CA ALA A 6 -15.04 -25.81 21.40
C ALA A 6 -13.92 -24.89 21.89
N LYS A 7 -13.36 -25.12 23.10
CA LYS A 7 -12.23 -24.34 23.64
C LYS A 7 -10.93 -24.55 22.86
N LEU A 8 -10.68 -25.76 22.36
CA LEU A 8 -9.52 -26.04 21.51
C LEU A 8 -9.67 -25.41 20.13
N ALA A 9 -10.86 -25.45 19.54
CA ALA A 9 -11.15 -24.80 18.27
C ALA A 9 -11.01 -23.25 18.38
N ALA A 10 -11.53 -22.64 19.46
CA ALA A 10 -11.38 -21.22 19.72
C ALA A 10 -9.91 -20.80 19.86
N ARG A 11 -9.09 -21.59 20.60
CA ARG A 11 -7.65 -21.32 20.73
C ARG A 11 -6.88 -21.54 19.43
N ALA A 12 -7.31 -22.48 18.59
CA ALA A 12 -6.71 -22.70 17.29
C ALA A 12 -7.03 -21.52 16.35
N ALA A 13 -8.29 -21.08 16.33
CA ALA A 13 -8.73 -19.90 15.58
C ALA A 13 -8.01 -18.63 16.05
N GLU A 14 -7.85 -18.44 17.37
CA GLU A 14 -7.10 -17.33 17.94
C GLU A 14 -5.62 -17.34 17.53
N ARG A 15 -4.97 -18.51 17.53
CA ARG A 15 -3.59 -18.66 17.05
C ARG A 15 -3.47 -18.40 15.55
N GLU A 16 -4.41 -18.87 14.77
CA GLU A 16 -4.47 -18.63 13.32
C GLU A 16 -4.73 -17.17 13.00
N ALA A 17 -5.56 -16.50 13.80
CA ALA A 17 -5.79 -15.05 13.72
C ALA A 17 -4.54 -14.22 14.03
N LEU A 18 -3.66 -14.73 14.91
CA LEU A 18 -2.39 -14.09 15.28
C LEU A 18 -1.24 -14.44 14.32
N GLN A 19 -1.41 -15.39 13.40
CA GLN A 19 -0.40 -15.67 12.39
C GLN A 19 -0.36 -14.52 11.39
N LYS A 20 0.84 -13.93 11.24
CA LYS A 20 1.09 -12.90 10.23
C LYS A 20 0.92 -13.53 8.84
N ASP A 21 -0.02 -13.01 8.06
CA ASP A 21 -0.11 -13.36 6.64
C ASP A 21 1.08 -12.71 5.92
N PRO A 22 1.96 -13.49 5.26
CA PRO A 22 3.12 -12.93 4.59
C PRO A 22 2.74 -12.04 3.40
N ARG A 23 1.56 -12.23 2.78
CA ARG A 23 1.08 -11.45 1.64
C ARG A 23 -0.43 -11.23 1.74
N PRO A 24 -0.85 -10.30 2.61
CA PRO A 24 -2.25 -10.14 3.02
C PRO A 24 -3.21 -9.72 1.91
N TYR A 25 -2.71 -9.19 0.79
CA TYR A 25 -3.49 -8.71 -0.35
C TYR A 25 -3.34 -9.58 -1.61
N GLU A 26 -2.65 -10.72 -1.50
CA GLU A 26 -2.41 -11.63 -2.63
C GLU A 26 -3.69 -12.02 -3.36
N GLY A 27 -3.63 -11.91 -4.69
CA GLY A 27 -4.74 -12.28 -5.57
C GLY A 27 -5.83 -11.22 -5.74
N LEU A 28 -5.68 -10.05 -5.12
CA LEU A 28 -6.54 -8.90 -5.40
C LEU A 28 -5.94 -8.06 -6.53
N ALA A 29 -6.76 -7.62 -7.49
CA ALA A 29 -6.33 -6.69 -8.52
C ALA A 29 -5.76 -5.38 -7.95
N ALA A 30 -6.27 -4.96 -6.79
CA ALA A 30 -5.86 -3.77 -6.05
C ALA A 30 -4.65 -3.98 -5.12
N GLU A 31 -3.95 -5.11 -5.19
CA GLU A 31 -2.86 -5.43 -4.24
C GLU A 31 -1.81 -4.32 -4.17
N ALA A 32 -1.35 -3.84 -5.32
CA ALA A 32 -0.30 -2.83 -5.37
C ALA A 32 -0.72 -1.50 -4.75
N GLU A 33 -1.93 -1.04 -5.04
CA GLU A 33 -2.51 0.19 -4.52
C GLU A 33 -2.75 0.08 -3.01
N LEU A 34 -3.29 -1.05 -2.53
CA LEU A 34 -3.49 -1.29 -1.10
C LEU A 34 -2.18 -1.22 -0.33
N VAL A 35 -1.11 -1.83 -0.85
CA VAL A 35 0.23 -1.75 -0.27
C VAL A 35 0.74 -0.31 -0.26
N ALA A 36 0.63 0.42 -1.36
CA ALA A 36 1.09 1.80 -1.46
C ALA A 36 0.35 2.71 -0.46
N LEU A 37 -0.99 2.62 -0.44
CA LEU A 37 -1.84 3.44 0.43
C LEU A 37 -1.62 3.15 1.91
N GLN A 38 -1.27 1.91 2.25
CA GLN A 38 -1.00 1.54 3.64
C GLN A 38 0.38 1.98 4.11
N GLU A 39 1.40 1.92 3.26
CA GLU A 39 2.79 2.01 3.71
C GLU A 39 3.42 3.39 3.52
N PHE A 40 3.08 4.11 2.46
CA PHE A 40 3.86 5.30 2.13
C PHE A 40 3.12 6.45 1.44
N VAL A 41 1.84 6.30 1.14
CA VAL A 41 1.01 7.39 0.64
C VAL A 41 0.33 8.07 1.82
N PRO A 42 0.60 9.36 2.10
CA PRO A 42 0.13 9.98 3.33
C PRO A 42 -1.35 10.37 3.27
N SER A 43 -1.81 10.90 2.15
CA SER A 43 -3.18 11.39 2.00
C SER A 43 -3.75 11.02 0.66
N ALA A 44 -4.67 10.07 0.66
CA ALA A 44 -5.37 9.61 -0.53
C ALA A 44 -6.69 8.92 -0.20
N THR A 45 -7.56 8.85 -1.20
CA THR A 45 -8.83 8.12 -1.14
C THR A 45 -9.00 7.26 -2.38
N ALA A 46 -9.77 6.18 -2.26
CA ALA A 46 -10.19 5.35 -3.39
C ALA A 46 -11.56 4.75 -3.11
N GLN A 47 -12.42 4.68 -4.11
CA GLN A 47 -13.74 4.09 -3.95
C GLN A 47 -13.74 2.60 -4.30
N VAL A 48 -14.41 1.81 -3.50
CA VAL A 48 -14.67 0.39 -3.78
C VAL A 48 -16.12 0.04 -3.46
N THR A 49 -16.72 -0.86 -4.22
CA THR A 49 -18.07 -1.36 -3.94
C THR A 49 -17.98 -2.72 -3.23
N VAL A 50 -18.41 -2.77 -1.98
CA VAL A 50 -18.37 -3.98 -1.14
C VAL A 50 -19.80 -4.45 -0.89
N LYS A 51 -20.16 -5.64 -1.36
CA LYS A 51 -21.53 -6.18 -1.25
C LYS A 51 -22.61 -5.15 -1.64
N GLU A 52 -22.46 -4.57 -2.82
CA GLU A 52 -23.34 -3.54 -3.40
C GLU A 52 -23.35 -2.19 -2.65
N THR A 53 -22.53 -2.02 -1.64
CA THR A 53 -22.40 -0.78 -0.85
C THR A 53 -21.15 -0.02 -1.25
N PRO A 54 -21.25 1.26 -1.63
CA PRO A 54 -20.07 2.10 -1.83
C PRO A 54 -19.33 2.33 -0.51
N VAL A 55 -18.02 2.08 -0.51
CA VAL A 55 -17.12 2.34 0.60
C VAL A 55 -15.93 3.13 0.08
N GLN A 56 -15.56 4.18 0.77
CA GLN A 56 -14.35 4.93 0.49
C GLN A 56 -13.19 4.38 1.34
N LEU A 57 -12.21 3.78 0.69
CA LEU A 57 -10.94 3.49 1.31
C LEU A 57 -10.16 4.79 1.43
N VAL A 58 -9.51 4.98 2.56
CA VAL A 58 -8.71 6.18 2.82
C VAL A 58 -7.40 5.80 3.48
N THR A 59 -6.38 6.64 3.33
CA THR A 59 -5.10 6.38 3.99
C THR A 59 -5.24 6.44 5.50
N VAL A 60 -5.67 7.57 6.04
CA VAL A 60 -5.83 7.76 7.49
C VAL A 60 -7.07 8.61 7.77
N LEU A 61 -7.77 8.31 8.87
CA LEU A 61 -8.88 9.09 9.39
C LEU A 61 -8.46 9.97 10.58
N PRO A 62 -9.23 11.02 10.93
CA PRO A 62 -8.98 11.79 12.14
C PRO A 62 -8.85 10.90 13.37
N GLY A 63 -7.78 11.08 14.16
CA GLY A 63 -7.48 10.23 15.30
C GLY A 63 -6.97 8.83 14.95
N ALA A 64 -6.65 8.59 13.68
CA ALA A 64 -6.22 7.30 13.13
C ALA A 64 -7.16 6.14 13.50
N VAL A 65 -8.48 6.41 13.51
CA VAL A 65 -9.53 5.40 13.71
C VAL A 65 -9.64 4.48 12.48
N ALA A 66 -10.17 3.28 12.67
CA ALA A 66 -10.20 2.26 11.63
C ALA A 66 -11.29 2.47 10.58
N ALA A 67 -12.45 2.95 10.99
CA ALA A 67 -13.56 3.23 10.08
C ALA A 67 -14.55 4.20 10.71
N MET A 68 -15.38 4.83 9.88
CA MET A 68 -16.47 5.67 10.33
C MET A 68 -17.59 5.76 9.27
N VAL A 69 -18.79 6.08 9.72
CA VAL A 69 -19.90 6.46 8.86
C VAL A 69 -20.23 7.92 9.16
N ARG A 70 -20.05 8.79 8.16
CA ARG A 70 -20.38 10.22 8.27
C ARG A 70 -21.87 10.47 8.25
N GLU A 71 -22.28 11.66 8.67
CA GLU A 71 -23.61 12.18 8.38
C GLU A 71 -23.82 12.18 6.85
N GLY A 72 -25.00 11.73 6.41
CA GLY A 72 -25.28 11.48 4.98
C GLY A 72 -24.92 10.07 4.51
N GLY A 73 -24.42 9.18 5.40
CA GLY A 73 -24.24 7.76 5.14
C GLY A 73 -22.94 7.39 4.40
N GLU A 74 -22.02 8.32 4.19
CA GLU A 74 -20.73 8.04 3.59
C GLU A 74 -19.90 7.12 4.50
N ARG A 75 -19.41 6.01 3.95
CA ARG A 75 -18.67 4.96 4.66
C ARG A 75 -17.20 5.05 4.33
N LEU A 76 -16.37 5.25 5.36
CA LEU A 76 -14.93 5.39 5.21
C LEU A 76 -14.21 4.30 6.00
N VAL A 77 -13.20 3.68 5.38
CA VAL A 77 -12.34 2.67 5.98
C VAL A 77 -10.88 3.06 5.77
N ALA A 78 -10.14 3.20 6.88
CA ALA A 78 -8.74 3.58 6.86
C ALA A 78 -7.82 2.36 6.73
N LEU A 79 -6.70 2.55 6.03
CA LEU A 79 -5.64 1.57 5.89
C LEU A 79 -4.54 1.77 6.95
N GLN A 80 -4.26 3.04 7.32
CA GLN A 80 -3.27 3.41 8.34
C GLN A 80 -4.00 3.70 9.66
N VAL A 81 -3.98 2.74 10.57
CA VAL A 81 -4.76 2.73 11.82
C VAL A 81 -3.84 2.68 13.03
N ALA A 82 -4.11 3.48 14.06
CA ALA A 82 -3.28 3.52 15.27
C ALA A 82 -3.31 2.20 16.07
N ALA A 83 -4.47 1.54 16.13
CA ALA A 83 -4.67 0.30 16.87
C ALA A 83 -5.08 -0.83 15.91
N HIS A 84 -4.12 -1.62 15.47
CA HIS A 84 -4.27 -2.70 14.49
C HIS A 84 -3.60 -3.99 14.98
N SER A 85 -3.93 -5.11 14.33
CA SER A 85 -3.24 -6.39 14.53
C SER A 85 -1.95 -6.47 13.69
N GLN A 86 -1.30 -7.63 13.70
CA GLN A 86 -0.17 -7.91 12.80
C GLN A 86 -0.63 -8.49 11.44
N ASN A 87 -1.92 -8.47 11.15
CA ASN A 87 -2.50 -9.05 9.95
C ASN A 87 -3.38 -8.05 9.21
N PRO A 88 -2.79 -7.20 8.35
CA PRO A 88 -3.48 -6.12 7.66
C PRO A 88 -4.70 -6.56 6.84
N GLY A 89 -4.63 -7.75 6.21
CA GLY A 89 -5.76 -8.28 5.44
C GLY A 89 -6.98 -8.58 6.33
N ARG A 90 -6.75 -9.09 7.54
CA ARG A 90 -7.84 -9.33 8.50
C ARG A 90 -8.37 -8.03 9.09
N ASP A 91 -7.48 -7.07 9.34
CA ASP A 91 -7.84 -5.75 9.83
C ASP A 91 -8.74 -5.02 8.83
N LEU A 92 -8.37 -5.01 7.57
CA LEU A 92 -9.19 -4.44 6.50
C LEU A 92 -10.53 -5.17 6.37
N ALA A 93 -10.54 -6.51 6.39
CA ALA A 93 -11.76 -7.30 6.34
C ALA A 93 -12.70 -7.00 7.52
N HIS A 94 -12.15 -6.82 8.73
CA HIS A 94 -12.90 -6.45 9.91
C HIS A 94 -13.55 -5.07 9.76
N ALA A 95 -12.77 -4.06 9.37
CA ALA A 95 -13.26 -2.70 9.17
C ALA A 95 -14.34 -2.62 8.08
N LEU A 96 -14.12 -3.31 6.95
CA LEU A 96 -15.11 -3.41 5.87
C LEU A 96 -16.40 -4.10 6.33
N ASN A 97 -16.30 -5.20 7.06
CA ASN A 97 -17.48 -5.90 7.57
C ASN A 97 -18.24 -5.05 8.58
N TRP A 98 -17.53 -4.34 9.46
CA TRP A 98 -18.13 -3.44 10.45
C TRP A 98 -18.87 -2.28 9.77
N VAL A 99 -18.25 -1.59 8.81
CA VAL A 99 -18.81 -0.38 8.18
C VAL A 99 -20.10 -0.66 7.40
N LEU A 100 -20.29 -1.88 6.90
CA LEU A 100 -21.52 -2.28 6.20
C LEU A 100 -22.76 -2.29 7.11
N GLY A 101 -22.58 -2.57 8.41
CA GLY A 101 -23.68 -2.59 9.40
C GLY A 101 -23.75 -1.36 10.29
N ALA A 102 -22.78 -0.48 10.22
CA ALA A 102 -22.68 0.70 11.09
C ALA A 102 -23.67 1.80 10.68
N LYS A 103 -24.08 2.61 11.67
CA LYS A 103 -24.98 3.75 11.51
C LYS A 103 -24.20 5.06 11.39
N GLU A 104 -24.88 6.07 10.88
CA GLU A 104 -24.34 7.43 10.83
C GLU A 104 -23.83 7.90 12.20
N GLY A 105 -22.65 8.53 12.20
CA GLY A 105 -21.97 9.02 13.39
C GLY A 105 -21.17 7.97 14.16
N GLU A 106 -21.29 6.68 13.82
CA GLU A 106 -20.50 5.61 14.47
C GLU A 106 -19.06 5.56 13.97
N GLN A 107 -18.14 5.20 14.86
CA GLN A 107 -16.72 5.05 14.58
C GLN A 107 -16.18 3.74 15.14
N LEU A 108 -15.34 3.06 14.36
CA LEU A 108 -14.55 1.91 14.79
C LEU A 108 -13.15 2.40 15.18
N GLN A 109 -12.82 2.30 16.46
CA GLN A 109 -11.53 2.81 16.98
C GLN A 109 -10.34 1.92 16.63
N SER A 110 -10.55 0.61 16.49
CA SER A 110 -9.48 -0.38 16.34
C SER A 110 -9.90 -1.53 15.45
N THR A 111 -8.97 -2.10 14.74
CA THR A 111 -9.12 -3.30 13.94
C THR A 111 -8.58 -4.55 14.62
N ALA A 112 -8.40 -4.55 15.94
CA ALA A 112 -7.92 -5.74 16.64
C ALA A 112 -8.72 -6.98 16.24
N ALA A 113 -8.15 -7.81 15.39
CA ALA A 113 -8.78 -9.00 14.85
C ALA A 113 -9.07 -10.00 15.96
N ASP A 114 -10.35 -10.30 16.19
CA ASP A 114 -10.80 -11.30 17.17
C ASP A 114 -10.93 -12.70 16.56
N GLY A 115 -10.61 -12.86 15.27
CA GLY A 115 -10.70 -14.11 14.52
C GLY A 115 -12.11 -14.44 14.01
N GLN A 116 -13.08 -13.54 14.18
CA GLN A 116 -14.47 -13.75 13.74
C GLN A 116 -14.82 -13.01 12.45
N GLN A 117 -13.97 -12.14 11.98
CA GLN A 117 -14.15 -11.43 10.71
C GLN A 117 -14.02 -12.38 9.51
N PRO A 118 -14.69 -12.07 8.37
CA PRO A 118 -14.51 -12.83 7.14
C PRO A 118 -13.05 -12.76 6.66
N ALA A 119 -12.64 -13.69 5.80
CA ALA A 119 -11.39 -13.52 5.07
C ALA A 119 -11.51 -12.33 4.12
N LEU A 120 -10.41 -11.60 3.87
CA LEU A 120 -10.44 -10.41 3.01
C LEU A 120 -11.01 -10.73 1.63
N LYS A 121 -10.60 -11.83 1.03
CA LYS A 121 -11.08 -12.31 -0.29
C LYS A 121 -12.57 -12.67 -0.34
N ASP A 122 -13.23 -12.84 0.80
CA ASP A 122 -14.66 -13.12 0.88
C ASP A 122 -15.51 -11.83 0.96
N ILE A 123 -14.88 -10.70 1.22
CA ILE A 123 -15.55 -9.41 1.36
C ILE A 123 -15.06 -8.35 0.36
N PHE A 124 -13.77 -8.31 0.06
CA PHE A 124 -13.20 -7.38 -0.91
C PHE A 124 -13.32 -7.98 -2.33
N PRO A 125 -13.84 -7.22 -3.33
CA PRO A 125 -13.96 -7.72 -4.70
C PRO A 125 -12.57 -7.99 -5.31
N ALA A 126 -12.32 -9.22 -5.73
CA ALA A 126 -10.98 -9.64 -6.19
C ALA A 126 -10.52 -8.91 -7.46
N ASP A 127 -11.45 -8.49 -8.31
CA ASP A 127 -11.22 -7.81 -9.58
C ASP A 127 -11.38 -6.28 -9.51
N ALA A 128 -11.62 -5.74 -8.31
CA ALA A 128 -11.74 -4.29 -8.14
C ALA A 128 -10.40 -3.60 -8.40
N ALA A 129 -10.37 -2.74 -9.41
CA ALA A 129 -9.31 -1.76 -9.58
C ALA A 129 -9.62 -0.53 -8.72
N LEU A 130 -8.61 0.02 -8.06
CA LEU A 130 -8.75 1.24 -7.28
C LEU A 130 -8.28 2.44 -8.12
N ASP A 131 -9.19 3.38 -8.38
CA ASP A 131 -8.81 4.70 -8.90
C ASP A 131 -8.51 5.60 -7.70
N VAL A 132 -7.22 5.84 -7.50
CA VAL A 132 -6.72 6.55 -6.32
C VAL A 132 -6.67 8.05 -6.61
N THR A 133 -7.23 8.83 -5.69
CA THR A 133 -7.08 10.29 -5.66
C THR A 133 -6.17 10.66 -4.51
N SER A 134 -5.02 11.25 -4.81
CA SER A 134 -4.07 11.77 -3.81
C SER A 134 -4.33 13.25 -3.52
N TYR A 135 -3.99 13.68 -2.32
CA TYR A 135 -4.17 15.04 -1.84
C TYR A 135 -2.89 15.56 -1.18
N ASP A 136 -2.68 16.86 -1.24
CA ASP A 136 -1.56 17.54 -0.58
C ASP A 136 -1.81 17.81 0.91
N ASP A 137 -3.04 17.57 1.37
CA ASP A 137 -3.46 17.78 2.75
C ASP A 137 -4.60 16.80 3.15
N PHE A 138 -5.21 17.03 4.31
CA PHE A 138 -6.37 16.29 4.81
C PHE A 138 -7.68 17.11 4.77
N SER A 139 -7.82 18.08 3.87
CA SER A 139 -9.05 18.86 3.73
C SER A 139 -10.29 18.00 3.50
N TRP A 140 -10.14 16.86 2.82
CA TRP A 140 -11.20 15.88 2.56
C TRP A 140 -11.73 15.16 3.83
N TRP A 141 -11.07 15.32 4.98
CA TRP A 141 -11.56 14.75 6.24
C TRP A 141 -12.93 15.28 6.66
N PHE A 142 -13.27 16.48 6.23
CA PHE A 142 -14.54 17.12 6.56
C PHE A 142 -15.22 17.64 5.30
N PRO A 143 -16.56 17.70 5.26
CA PRO A 143 -17.28 18.40 4.20
C PRO A 143 -16.82 19.87 4.09
N GLU A 144 -16.88 20.45 2.88
CA GLU A 144 -16.42 21.82 2.63
C GLU A 144 -17.11 22.89 3.48
N ASP A 145 -18.37 22.64 3.86
CA ASP A 145 -19.19 23.55 4.68
C ASP A 145 -19.19 23.23 6.17
N ALA A 146 -18.37 22.25 6.59
CA ALA A 146 -18.30 21.84 7.99
C ALA A 146 -17.71 22.94 8.88
N GLN A 147 -18.40 23.25 9.97
CA GLN A 147 -17.85 24.12 11.02
C GLN A 147 -16.90 23.32 11.91
N ILE A 148 -15.60 23.40 11.63
CA ILE A 148 -14.56 22.65 12.35
C ILE A 148 -14.16 23.43 13.61
N PRO A 149 -14.25 22.82 14.81
CA PRO A 149 -13.81 23.45 16.04
C PRO A 149 -12.31 23.82 16.01
N PRO A 150 -11.87 24.93 16.66
CA PRO A 150 -10.50 25.41 16.61
C PRO A 150 -9.43 24.38 16.99
N GLN A 151 -9.72 23.49 17.95
CA GLN A 151 -8.81 22.43 18.38
C GLN A 151 -8.59 21.39 17.27
N ILE A 152 -9.65 21.06 16.53
CA ILE A 152 -9.56 20.13 15.39
C ILE A 152 -8.84 20.80 14.21
N GLN A 153 -9.09 22.10 13.96
CA GLN A 153 -8.33 22.87 12.96
C GLN A 153 -6.83 22.86 13.25
N GLN A 154 -6.43 23.03 14.52
CA GLN A 154 -5.02 22.97 14.91
C GLN A 154 -4.43 21.57 14.69
N ALA A 155 -5.17 20.51 15.02
CA ALA A 155 -4.72 19.13 14.79
C ALA A 155 -4.61 18.82 13.28
N MET A 156 -5.53 19.32 12.47
CA MET A 156 -5.45 19.21 11.01
C MET A 156 -4.24 19.97 10.44
N ALA A 157 -3.97 21.19 10.90
CA ALA A 157 -2.80 21.93 10.48
C ALA A 157 -1.51 21.14 10.75
N ALA A 158 -1.37 20.58 11.96
CA ALA A 158 -0.22 19.75 12.32
C ALA A 158 -0.13 18.47 11.45
N ALA A 159 -1.27 17.85 11.10
CA ALA A 159 -1.30 16.70 10.22
C ALA A 159 -0.89 17.09 8.79
N ASN A 160 -1.40 18.22 8.30
CA ASN A 160 -1.08 18.74 6.96
C ASN A 160 0.41 19.07 6.82
N ASP A 161 1.02 19.67 7.85
CA ASP A 161 2.45 19.99 7.88
C ASP A 161 3.33 18.72 7.80
N ALA A 162 2.79 17.57 8.17
CA ALA A 162 3.49 16.28 8.13
C ALA A 162 3.27 15.51 6.81
N VAL A 163 2.42 15.99 5.92
CA VAL A 163 2.18 15.34 4.62
C VAL A 163 3.44 15.42 3.74
N ILE A 164 3.95 14.26 3.37
CA ILE A 164 5.04 14.15 2.41
C ILE A 164 4.42 14.23 1.00
N PRO A 165 4.77 15.21 0.15
CA PRO A 165 4.25 15.31 -1.21
C PRO A 165 4.39 13.98 -1.95
N SER A 166 3.28 13.44 -2.42
CA SER A 166 3.22 12.13 -3.06
C SER A 166 2.21 12.17 -4.22
N VAL A 167 2.65 11.74 -5.41
CA VAL A 167 1.86 11.74 -6.63
C VAL A 167 1.93 10.37 -7.29
N GLU A 168 0.79 9.82 -7.67
CA GLU A 168 0.76 8.60 -8.48
C GLU A 168 1.27 8.91 -9.88
N VAL A 169 2.22 8.12 -10.36
CA VAL A 169 2.70 8.19 -11.75
C VAL A 169 1.90 7.20 -12.58
N LYS A 170 0.85 7.69 -13.22
CA LYS A 170 0.01 6.88 -14.11
C LYS A 170 0.79 6.50 -15.36
N SER A 171 0.89 5.20 -15.62
CA SER A 171 1.55 4.63 -16.79
C SER A 171 0.95 3.27 -17.12
N ASP A 172 1.28 2.71 -18.30
CA ASP A 172 0.88 1.36 -18.70
C ASP A 172 1.76 0.26 -18.03
N ALA A 173 2.66 0.63 -17.13
CA ALA A 173 3.45 -0.33 -16.37
C ALA A 173 2.59 -0.93 -15.23
N PRO A 174 2.70 -2.25 -14.97
CA PRO A 174 1.92 -2.91 -13.92
C PRO A 174 2.36 -2.51 -12.51
N GLY A 175 1.47 -2.68 -11.54
CA GLY A 175 1.68 -2.30 -10.16
C GLY A 175 1.37 -0.83 -9.89
N ALA A 176 1.67 -0.34 -8.68
CA ALA A 176 1.43 1.03 -8.28
C ALA A 176 2.75 1.81 -8.24
N VAL A 177 2.82 2.92 -8.95
CA VAL A 177 4.03 3.76 -9.03
C VAL A 177 3.76 5.11 -8.38
N TRP A 178 4.58 5.46 -7.42
CA TRP A 178 4.44 6.70 -6.67
C TRP A 178 5.72 7.53 -6.70
N TRP A 179 5.61 8.77 -7.09
CA TRP A 179 6.61 9.79 -6.85
C TRP A 179 6.41 10.37 -5.45
N VAL A 180 7.48 10.43 -4.68
CA VAL A 180 7.44 10.88 -3.28
C VAL A 180 8.59 11.83 -3.03
N ASN A 181 8.33 13.00 -2.43
CA ASN A 181 9.36 13.97 -2.08
C ASN A 181 9.48 14.15 -0.55
N PRO A 182 10.34 13.36 0.12
CA PRO A 182 10.52 13.49 1.57
C PRO A 182 11.34 14.73 1.97
N GLY A 183 11.73 15.56 1.03
CA GLY A 183 12.66 16.65 1.25
C GLY A 183 14.12 16.24 1.13
N GLY A 184 15.05 17.12 1.53
CA GLY A 184 16.49 16.83 1.50
C GLY A 184 17.13 16.84 0.10
N GLY A 185 16.47 17.44 -0.90
CA GLY A 185 17.01 17.62 -2.24
C GLY A 185 16.88 16.41 -3.17
N LYS A 186 16.14 15.39 -2.77
CA LYS A 186 15.82 14.23 -3.61
C LYS A 186 14.37 13.85 -3.51
N ALA A 187 13.77 13.50 -4.64
CA ALA A 187 12.52 12.75 -4.72
C ALA A 187 12.81 11.28 -5.00
N HIS A 188 11.78 10.45 -4.89
CA HIS A 188 11.87 9.02 -5.15
C HIS A 188 10.71 8.54 -6.01
N ILE A 189 10.97 7.63 -6.94
CA ILE A 189 9.95 6.70 -7.42
C ILE A 189 9.98 5.48 -6.48
N ARG A 190 8.80 5.10 -5.97
CA ARG A 190 8.53 3.84 -5.27
C ARG A 190 7.55 3.05 -6.13
N TRP A 191 7.97 1.88 -6.58
CA TRP A 191 7.18 1.07 -7.50
C TRP A 191 6.79 -0.26 -6.84
N VAL A 192 5.54 -0.40 -6.44
CA VAL A 192 5.04 -1.66 -5.86
C VAL A 192 4.92 -2.71 -6.96
N ARG A 193 5.67 -3.80 -6.81
CA ARG A 193 5.70 -4.93 -7.74
C ARG A 193 5.06 -6.15 -7.08
N THR A 194 4.12 -6.77 -7.79
CA THR A 194 3.29 -7.86 -7.26
C THR A 194 3.62 -9.24 -7.87
N GLU A 195 4.83 -9.39 -8.42
CA GLU A 195 5.30 -10.69 -8.91
C GLU A 195 5.42 -11.71 -7.77
N ASP A 196 5.09 -12.97 -8.08
CA ASP A 196 5.00 -14.04 -7.07
C ASP A 196 6.38 -14.50 -6.55
N ASN A 197 7.45 -14.28 -7.32
CA ASN A 197 8.79 -14.75 -6.96
C ASN A 197 9.78 -13.61 -6.75
N GLU A 198 9.96 -13.23 -5.49
CA GLU A 198 10.93 -12.20 -5.09
C GLU A 198 12.35 -12.48 -5.60
N SER A 199 12.80 -13.73 -5.53
CA SER A 199 14.16 -14.08 -5.97
C SER A 199 14.36 -13.88 -7.48
N GLN A 200 13.36 -14.19 -8.29
CA GLN A 200 13.39 -13.91 -9.72
C GLN A 200 13.34 -12.42 -10.01
N MET A 201 12.50 -11.66 -9.27
CA MET A 201 12.45 -10.21 -9.39
C MET A 201 13.81 -9.57 -9.07
N LEU A 202 14.43 -9.92 -7.96
CA LEU A 202 15.74 -9.40 -7.59
C LEU A 202 16.83 -9.81 -8.60
N SER A 203 16.74 -11.02 -9.17
CA SER A 203 17.65 -11.48 -10.23
C SER A 203 17.47 -10.70 -11.53
N ALA A 204 16.21 -10.39 -11.90
CA ALA A 204 15.92 -9.55 -13.05
C ALA A 204 16.50 -8.14 -12.89
N LEU A 205 16.26 -7.52 -11.73
CA LEU A 205 16.85 -6.20 -11.42
C LEU A 205 18.38 -6.23 -11.46
N ALA A 206 19.00 -7.32 -10.96
CA ALA A 206 20.46 -7.48 -10.97
C ALA A 206 21.03 -7.60 -12.38
N ARG A 207 20.37 -8.32 -13.29
CA ARG A 207 20.77 -8.42 -14.70
C ARG A 207 20.70 -7.06 -15.40
N ILE A 208 19.61 -6.34 -15.19
CA ILE A 208 19.44 -4.99 -15.75
C ILE A 208 20.50 -4.03 -15.17
N ALA A 209 20.77 -4.12 -13.87
CA ALA A 209 21.79 -3.31 -13.21
C ALA A 209 23.22 -3.60 -13.73
N ALA A 210 23.52 -4.87 -14.04
CA ALA A 210 24.82 -5.25 -14.59
C ALA A 210 25.11 -4.63 -15.96
N ARG A 211 24.05 -4.34 -16.74
CA ARG A 211 24.15 -3.62 -18.02
C ARG A 211 24.14 -2.09 -17.87
N GLY A 212 24.00 -1.57 -16.63
CA GLY A 212 23.87 -0.13 -16.40
C GLY A 212 22.50 0.45 -16.78
N GLU A 213 21.51 -0.38 -17.00
CA GLU A 213 20.19 0.00 -17.51
C GLU A 213 19.10 0.16 -16.41
N LEU A 214 19.44 -0.11 -15.13
CA LEU A 214 18.48 -0.01 -14.02
C LEU A 214 18.31 1.45 -13.59
N ASN A 215 17.80 2.28 -14.48
CA ASN A 215 17.51 3.70 -14.27
C ASN A 215 16.21 4.10 -14.99
N LEU A 216 15.70 5.28 -14.67
CA LEU A 216 14.50 5.88 -15.28
C LEU A 216 14.87 7.11 -16.15
N GLY A 217 16.06 7.12 -16.73
CA GLY A 217 16.58 8.22 -17.54
C GLY A 217 17.70 8.98 -16.84
N GLU A 218 18.16 10.05 -17.50
CA GLU A 218 19.26 10.88 -17.02
C GLU A 218 18.96 11.50 -15.65
N GLY A 219 19.97 11.54 -14.79
CA GLY A 219 19.82 12.08 -13.42
C GLY A 219 19.14 11.14 -12.43
N THR A 220 18.65 9.97 -12.84
CA THR A 220 18.02 9.01 -11.95
C THR A 220 18.99 7.92 -11.51
N LYS A 221 18.78 7.36 -10.31
CA LYS A 221 19.64 6.31 -9.78
C LYS A 221 18.83 5.32 -8.96
N PHE A 222 18.98 4.03 -9.25
CA PHE A 222 18.44 2.99 -8.39
C PHE A 222 19.02 3.09 -6.97
N ALA A 223 18.18 3.33 -5.99
CA ALA A 223 18.56 3.50 -4.60
C ALA A 223 18.60 2.19 -3.84
N GLY A 224 17.74 1.25 -4.19
CA GLY A 224 17.57 -0.04 -3.53
C GLY A 224 16.13 -0.55 -3.65
N ALA A 225 15.77 -1.45 -2.78
CA ALA A 225 14.39 -1.93 -2.66
C ALA A 225 14.03 -2.09 -1.20
N PHE A 226 12.75 -1.99 -0.87
CA PHE A 226 12.25 -2.49 0.40
C PHE A 226 11.21 -3.59 0.16
N ARG A 227 10.95 -4.35 1.20
CA ARG A 227 9.97 -5.41 1.19
C ARG A 227 8.90 -5.11 2.23
N THR A 228 7.65 -5.14 1.80
CA THR A 228 6.49 -5.00 2.68
C THR A 228 5.34 -5.84 2.16
N HIS A 229 4.48 -6.35 3.03
CA HIS A 229 3.29 -7.16 2.67
C HIS A 229 3.56 -8.28 1.65
N GLY A 230 4.77 -8.85 1.67
CA GLY A 230 5.15 -9.94 0.76
C GLY A 230 5.54 -9.52 -0.65
N VAL A 231 5.56 -8.23 -0.95
CA VAL A 231 5.93 -7.69 -2.26
C VAL A 231 7.22 -6.89 -2.21
N VAL A 232 7.85 -6.70 -3.36
CA VAL A 232 9.07 -5.91 -3.51
C VAL A 232 8.72 -4.53 -4.03
N VAL A 233 9.32 -3.51 -3.44
CA VAL A 233 9.17 -2.11 -3.84
C VAL A 233 10.54 -1.54 -4.21
N PRO A 234 10.95 -1.62 -5.47
CA PRO A 234 12.14 -0.95 -5.97
C PRO A 234 12.01 0.56 -5.87
N VAL A 235 13.14 1.24 -5.59
CA VAL A 235 13.19 2.68 -5.35
C VAL A 235 14.29 3.33 -6.19
N TRP A 236 13.97 4.47 -6.81
CA TRP A 236 14.93 5.31 -7.54
C TRP A 236 14.98 6.70 -6.92
N ASP A 237 16.20 7.20 -6.76
CA ASP A 237 16.47 8.61 -6.45
C ASP A 237 16.30 9.45 -7.71
N LEU A 238 15.64 10.61 -7.58
CA LEU A 238 15.28 11.52 -8.65
C LEU A 238 15.60 12.96 -8.27
N ASP A 239 15.67 13.82 -9.29
CA ASP A 239 15.63 15.27 -9.10
C ASP A 239 14.19 15.70 -8.79
N PRO A 240 13.93 16.35 -7.65
CA PRO A 240 12.59 16.80 -7.28
C PRO A 240 12.02 17.91 -8.19
N ALA A 241 12.84 18.54 -9.01
CA ALA A 241 12.40 19.56 -9.97
C ALA A 241 11.82 18.96 -11.27
N VAL A 242 11.97 17.65 -11.48
CA VAL A 242 11.44 16.97 -12.67
C VAL A 242 10.01 16.53 -12.42
N GLU A 243 9.15 16.84 -13.36
CA GLU A 243 7.71 16.51 -13.31
C GLU A 243 7.48 14.98 -13.20
N PRO A 244 6.70 14.49 -12.22
CA PRO A 244 6.47 13.06 -12.00
C PRO A 244 5.96 12.31 -13.23
N ALA A 245 5.04 12.90 -14.00
CA ALA A 245 4.45 12.28 -15.18
C ALA A 245 5.48 12.01 -16.30
N SER A 246 6.63 12.72 -16.32
CA SER A 246 7.67 12.52 -17.32
C SER A 246 8.38 11.17 -17.25
N TYR A 247 8.22 10.45 -16.14
CA TYR A 247 8.79 9.11 -15.97
C TYR A 247 7.95 7.97 -16.55
N ALA A 248 6.73 8.23 -17.02
CA ALA A 248 5.78 7.21 -17.48
C ALA A 248 6.37 6.30 -18.57
N ASP A 249 6.95 6.87 -19.61
CA ASP A 249 7.54 6.11 -20.73
C ASP A 249 8.76 5.29 -20.29
N ALA A 250 9.59 5.84 -19.41
CA ALA A 250 10.75 5.14 -18.85
C ALA A 250 10.35 3.96 -17.98
N LEU A 251 9.25 4.09 -17.21
CA LEU A 251 8.68 2.99 -16.42
C LEU A 251 8.17 1.86 -17.31
N VAL A 252 7.47 2.18 -18.41
CA VAL A 252 7.03 1.18 -19.39
C VAL A 252 8.22 0.47 -20.05
N ALA A 253 9.25 1.23 -20.43
CA ALA A 253 10.46 0.65 -21.03
C ALA A 253 11.20 -0.27 -20.05
N LEU A 254 11.35 0.18 -18.79
CA LEU A 254 12.00 -0.62 -17.74
C LEU A 254 11.15 -1.85 -17.40
N ASN A 255 9.83 -1.76 -17.40
CA ASN A 255 8.94 -2.91 -17.19
C ASN A 255 9.18 -4.02 -18.21
N LYS A 256 9.29 -3.67 -19.49
CA LYS A 256 9.59 -4.65 -20.56
C LYS A 256 10.93 -5.37 -20.31
N ALA A 257 11.94 -4.64 -19.85
CA ALA A 257 13.22 -5.23 -19.49
C ALA A 257 13.09 -6.16 -18.26
N ILE A 258 12.33 -5.75 -17.24
CA ILE A 258 12.05 -6.57 -16.06
C ILE A 258 11.32 -7.85 -16.44
N GLU A 259 10.26 -7.79 -17.24
CA GLU A 259 9.51 -8.96 -17.68
C GLU A 259 10.38 -9.96 -18.46
N ALA A 260 11.22 -9.47 -19.36
CA ALA A 260 12.14 -10.31 -20.10
C ALA A 260 13.15 -11.04 -19.19
N GLU A 261 13.69 -10.33 -18.19
CA GLU A 261 14.66 -10.92 -17.27
C GLU A 261 14.01 -11.70 -16.13
N TYR A 262 12.77 -11.43 -15.79
CA TYR A 262 12.00 -12.22 -14.83
C TYR A 262 11.72 -13.63 -15.34
N ALA A 263 11.46 -13.76 -16.65
CA ALA A 263 11.28 -15.04 -17.30
C ALA A 263 12.62 -15.78 -17.58
N ASN A 264 13.77 -15.14 -17.34
CA ASN A 264 15.09 -15.69 -17.62
C ASN A 264 15.60 -16.52 -16.43
N ASP A 265 15.63 -17.82 -16.56
CA ASP A 265 16.08 -18.78 -15.54
C ASP A 265 17.59 -19.15 -15.64
N ALA A 266 18.32 -18.54 -16.59
CA ALA A 266 19.75 -18.76 -16.74
C ALA A 266 20.52 -18.39 -15.44
N GLN A 267 21.62 -19.08 -15.19
CA GLN A 267 22.48 -18.74 -14.05
C GLN A 267 23.07 -17.33 -14.19
N LEU A 268 23.06 -16.58 -13.10
CA LEU A 268 23.64 -15.24 -13.06
C LEU A 268 25.17 -15.31 -13.31
N SER A 269 25.69 -14.41 -14.14
CA SER A 269 27.11 -14.15 -14.32
C SER A 269 27.77 -13.60 -13.04
N ALA A 270 29.06 -13.44 -13.04
CA ALA A 270 29.80 -12.88 -11.89
C ALA A 270 29.38 -11.44 -11.58
N ASP A 271 29.20 -10.61 -12.63
CA ASP A 271 28.80 -9.21 -12.48
C ASP A 271 27.34 -9.10 -12.01
N GLU A 272 26.44 -9.93 -12.53
CA GLU A 272 25.04 -9.98 -12.11
C GLU A 272 24.90 -10.43 -10.64
N ARG A 273 25.67 -11.43 -10.20
CA ARG A 273 25.71 -11.82 -8.77
C ARG A 273 26.18 -10.67 -7.88
N LYS A 274 27.21 -9.94 -8.30
CA LYS A 274 27.68 -8.75 -7.58
C LYS A 274 26.60 -7.69 -7.47
N GLN A 275 25.81 -7.47 -8.52
CA GLN A 275 24.68 -6.53 -8.46
C GLN A 275 23.55 -7.07 -7.56
N LEU A 276 23.25 -8.36 -7.62
CA LEU A 276 22.29 -8.98 -6.71
C LEU A 276 22.67 -8.79 -5.24
N ASP A 277 23.94 -9.00 -4.90
CA ASP A 277 24.45 -8.79 -3.54
C ASP A 277 24.34 -7.31 -3.13
N ASN A 278 24.63 -6.38 -4.04
CA ASN A 278 24.45 -4.95 -3.81
C ASN A 278 22.97 -4.58 -3.56
N ILE A 279 22.05 -5.15 -4.33
CA ILE A 279 20.60 -4.93 -4.15
C ILE A 279 20.16 -5.48 -2.80
N LYS A 280 20.51 -6.73 -2.48
CA LYS A 280 20.15 -7.38 -1.21
C LYS A 280 20.73 -6.65 0.01
N SER A 281 21.95 -6.12 -0.08
CA SER A 281 22.59 -5.37 1.01
C SER A 281 21.89 -4.05 1.33
N ARG A 282 21.10 -3.52 0.40
CA ARG A 282 20.31 -2.28 0.53
C ARG A 282 18.81 -2.57 0.71
N GLN A 283 18.44 -3.85 0.75
CA GLN A 283 17.05 -4.23 0.96
C GLN A 283 16.70 -4.10 2.44
N VAL A 284 15.58 -3.42 2.72
CA VAL A 284 15.01 -3.26 4.05
C VAL A 284 13.63 -3.91 4.05
N THR A 285 13.26 -4.54 5.16
CA THR A 285 11.87 -5.00 5.41
C THR A 285 11.22 -4.01 6.37
N ILE A 286 10.08 -3.48 5.99
CA ILE A 286 9.25 -2.56 6.81
C ILE A 286 7.92 -3.21 7.15
#